data_4ad8aa48597400a7fca99317a2e3bf97
#
_entry.id   4ad8aa48597400a7fca99317a2e3bf97
#
_cell.length_a   1.000
_cell.length_b   1.000
_cell.length_c   1.000
_cell.angle_alpha   90.00
_cell.angle_beta   90.00
_cell.angle_gamma   90.00
#
_symmetry.space_group_name_H-M   'P 1'
#
loop_
_entity.id
_entity.type
_entity.pdbx_description
1 polymer ?
#
loop_
_entity_poly.entity_id
_entity_poly.type
_entity_poly.pdbx_seq_one_letter_code
_entity_poly.pdbx_strand_id
1 'polypeptide(L)'
;GWHIECSAMSIHYLGKTFDFHGGGSDLIFPHHENEIAQSEGCTGCHFVDYWLHNGFITINSEKMSKSLNNFFLVKDVLEKYSGDALRYFLLSTHYRSPLDFSDDRLEEAEKNMDKLKDVIGRVKELSSREGSEVTEASKALEKAAEDDMKVFHEAMDDDFNTGLATGAMFELAKAINVYYNDVHSGIGFNKASLEKAGKAFKTILDILGILEKEWKKTEAYDDKDYNDLMNVILAVRQSARKAKQYQLADEIRDKLGEIGIVIEDTPTGARWKKRGV
;
A
#
# COMPACT_ATOMS: atom_id res chain seq x y z
N GLY A 1 30.59 25.90 -12.65
CA GLY A 1 30.47 24.57 -13.02
C GLY A 1 29.04 24.11 -13.11
N TRP A 2 28.80 22.96 -12.59
CA TRP A 2 27.57 22.18 -12.58
C TRP A 2 26.31 22.96 -12.09
N HIS A 3 26.40 23.80 -11.05
CA HIS A 3 25.28 24.59 -10.55
C HIS A 3 24.62 25.49 -11.62
N ILE A 4 25.38 26.01 -12.58
CA ILE A 4 24.84 26.91 -13.62
C ILE A 4 23.88 26.17 -14.57
N GLU A 5 24.06 24.86 -14.73
CA GLU A 5 23.16 24.02 -15.53
C GLU A 5 21.81 23.94 -14.85
N CYS A 6 21.77 23.67 -13.53
CA CYS A 6 20.53 23.62 -12.75
C CYS A 6 19.84 24.98 -12.71
N SER A 7 20.58 26.05 -12.45
CA SER A 7 20.04 27.43 -12.49
C SER A 7 19.42 27.77 -13.86
N ALA A 8 20.12 27.47 -14.95
CA ALA A 8 19.63 27.75 -16.30
C ALA A 8 18.39 26.89 -16.65
N MET A 9 18.39 25.61 -16.33
CA MET A 9 17.26 24.72 -16.58
C MET A 9 16.03 25.11 -15.76
N SER A 10 16.21 25.39 -14.47
CA SER A 10 15.12 25.82 -13.59
C SER A 10 14.48 27.12 -14.10
N ILE A 11 15.26 28.12 -14.42
CA ILE A 11 14.74 29.39 -14.95
C ILE A 11 14.01 29.17 -16.29
N HIS A 12 14.55 28.30 -17.16
CA HIS A 12 13.96 28.03 -18.47
C HIS A 12 12.61 27.32 -18.39
N TYR A 13 12.47 26.29 -17.53
CA TYR A 13 11.29 25.46 -17.48
C TYR A 13 10.27 25.89 -16.43
N LEU A 14 10.71 26.45 -15.29
CA LEU A 14 9.88 26.78 -14.14
C LEU A 14 9.67 28.29 -13.95
N GLY A 15 10.48 29.11 -14.59
CA GLY A 15 10.45 30.57 -14.44
C GLY A 15 11.49 31.09 -13.47
N LYS A 16 11.44 32.40 -13.19
CA LYS A 16 12.44 33.09 -12.35
C LYS A 16 12.28 32.75 -10.87
N THR A 17 11.08 32.45 -10.44
CA THR A 17 10.69 32.01 -9.10
C THR A 17 9.79 30.79 -9.22
N PHE A 18 9.98 29.78 -8.37
CA PHE A 18 9.13 28.59 -8.31
C PHE A 18 9.03 28.07 -6.88
N ASP A 19 8.03 27.21 -6.63
CA ASP A 19 7.60 26.87 -5.28
C ASP A 19 8.61 25.98 -4.54
N PHE A 20 9.05 24.87 -5.14
CA PHE A 20 9.86 23.86 -4.44
C PHE A 20 11.11 23.48 -5.20
N HIS A 21 12.24 23.43 -4.48
CA HIS A 21 13.49 22.86 -4.96
C HIS A 21 14.06 21.92 -3.88
N GLY A 22 14.58 20.78 -4.30
CA GLY A 22 15.07 19.80 -3.35
C GLY A 22 16.31 19.05 -3.81
N GLY A 23 16.96 18.40 -2.86
CA GLY A 23 18.12 17.56 -3.11
C GLY A 23 18.61 16.86 -1.85
N GLY A 24 19.75 16.19 -1.95
CA GLY A 24 20.43 15.64 -0.77
C GLY A 24 20.96 16.76 0.13
N SER A 25 21.10 16.48 1.42
CA SER A 25 21.65 17.45 2.38
C SER A 25 23.07 17.90 2.05
N ASP A 26 23.81 17.12 1.26
CA ASP A 26 25.15 17.47 0.74
C ASP A 26 25.12 18.53 -0.36
N LEU A 27 23.96 18.79 -0.96
CA LEU A 27 23.80 19.83 -1.98
C LEU A 27 23.52 21.22 -1.40
N ILE A 28 23.16 21.34 -0.10
CA ILE A 28 22.93 22.63 0.54
C ILE A 28 24.10 23.57 0.24
N PHE A 29 25.32 23.11 0.51
CA PHE A 29 26.54 23.83 0.21
C PHE A 29 27.57 22.92 -0.45
N PRO A 30 28.22 23.37 -1.55
CA PRO A 30 28.08 24.72 -2.17
C PRO A 30 27.03 24.80 -3.29
N HIS A 31 26.33 23.71 -3.65
CA HIS A 31 25.55 23.61 -4.90
C HIS A 31 24.35 24.55 -4.89
N HIS A 32 23.41 24.39 -3.96
CA HIS A 32 22.18 25.17 -3.90
C HIS A 32 22.45 26.63 -3.56
N GLU A 33 23.41 26.92 -2.69
CA GLU A 33 23.84 28.31 -2.42
C GLU A 33 24.35 29.00 -3.69
N ASN A 34 25.07 28.26 -4.55
CA ASN A 34 25.52 28.81 -5.82
C ASN A 34 24.36 28.97 -6.82
N GLU A 35 23.36 28.07 -6.80
CA GLU A 35 22.17 28.25 -7.64
C GLU A 35 21.38 29.49 -7.25
N ILE A 36 21.22 29.78 -5.95
CA ILE A 36 20.58 30.97 -5.43
C ILE A 36 21.35 32.19 -5.92
N ALA A 37 22.66 32.25 -5.67
CA ALA A 37 23.51 33.38 -6.04
C ALA A 37 23.48 33.65 -7.54
N GLN A 38 23.53 32.64 -8.39
CA GLN A 38 23.50 32.76 -9.84
C GLN A 38 22.13 33.21 -10.36
N SER A 39 21.05 32.59 -9.86
CA SER A 39 19.69 32.83 -10.32
C SER A 39 19.20 34.21 -9.89
N GLU A 40 19.38 34.58 -8.62
CA GLU A 40 18.98 35.87 -8.09
C GLU A 40 19.86 36.99 -8.63
N GLY A 41 21.17 36.75 -8.76
CA GLY A 41 22.09 37.74 -9.37
C GLY A 41 21.80 37.99 -10.85
N CYS A 42 21.32 37.00 -11.59
CA CYS A 42 20.95 37.13 -13.00
C CYS A 42 19.56 37.76 -13.19
N THR A 43 18.58 37.34 -12.40
CA THR A 43 17.16 37.69 -12.63
C THR A 43 16.68 38.87 -11.80
N GLY A 44 17.36 39.17 -10.67
CA GLY A 44 16.91 40.13 -9.67
C GLY A 44 15.65 39.73 -8.92
N CYS A 45 15.23 38.46 -9.03
CA CYS A 45 14.04 37.89 -8.39
C CYS A 45 14.45 36.82 -7.36
N HIS A 46 13.62 36.62 -6.35
CA HIS A 46 13.73 35.46 -5.45
C HIS A 46 13.67 34.19 -6.25
N PHE A 47 14.51 33.18 -5.92
CA PHE A 47 14.66 31.98 -6.76
C PHE A 47 13.68 30.90 -6.39
N VAL A 48 13.62 30.50 -5.11
CA VAL A 48 12.81 29.37 -4.65
C VAL A 48 12.15 29.68 -3.32
N ASP A 49 10.84 29.42 -3.20
CA ASP A 49 10.09 29.69 -1.97
C ASP A 49 10.39 28.66 -0.87
N TYR A 50 10.50 27.35 -1.22
CA TYR A 50 10.72 26.28 -0.25
C TYR A 50 11.82 25.32 -0.69
N TRP A 51 12.78 25.10 0.22
CA TRP A 51 13.88 24.17 0.02
C TRP A 51 13.69 22.89 0.84
N LEU A 52 13.77 21.72 0.19
CA LEU A 52 13.67 20.43 0.85
C LEU A 52 14.97 19.65 0.69
N HIS A 53 15.53 19.17 1.82
CA HIS A 53 16.79 18.44 1.81
C HIS A 53 16.63 17.08 2.46
N ASN A 54 16.90 16.01 1.68
CA ASN A 54 16.80 14.65 2.14
C ASN A 54 18.03 14.26 2.97
N GLY A 55 17.80 13.43 3.99
CA GLY A 55 18.84 12.64 4.61
C GLY A 55 19.43 11.61 3.66
N PHE A 56 20.55 11.02 4.04
CA PHE A 56 21.21 10.00 3.24
C PHE A 56 20.57 8.62 3.42
N ILE A 57 20.64 7.82 2.37
CA ILE A 57 20.46 6.37 2.53
C ILE A 57 21.80 5.79 2.95
N THR A 58 21.80 5.04 4.04
CA THR A 58 22.95 4.32 4.57
C THR A 58 22.77 2.81 4.39
N ILE A 59 23.86 2.09 4.43
CA ILE A 59 23.89 0.61 4.43
C ILE A 59 24.83 0.24 5.57
N ASN A 60 24.31 -0.49 6.55
CA ASN A 60 25.06 -0.80 7.78
C ASN A 60 25.65 0.46 8.42
N SER A 61 24.86 1.54 8.47
CA SER A 61 25.27 2.85 9.02
C SER A 61 26.38 3.57 8.24
N GLU A 62 26.80 3.07 7.08
CA GLU A 62 27.74 3.75 6.18
C GLU A 62 26.99 4.39 5.01
N LYS A 63 27.44 5.59 4.58
CA LYS A 63 26.84 6.27 3.41
C LYS A 63 26.93 5.37 2.19
N MET A 64 25.79 5.17 1.51
CA MET A 64 25.75 4.46 0.24
C MET A 64 26.59 5.21 -0.81
N SER A 65 27.57 4.54 -1.43
CA SER A 65 28.37 5.12 -2.49
C SER A 65 28.90 4.07 -3.47
N LYS A 66 29.12 4.50 -4.72
CA LYS A 66 29.73 3.64 -5.75
C LYS A 66 31.19 3.28 -5.39
N SER A 67 31.92 4.19 -4.75
CA SER A 67 33.32 3.98 -4.36
C SER A 67 33.48 2.91 -3.28
N LEU A 68 32.47 2.70 -2.43
CA LEU A 68 32.45 1.67 -1.41
C LEU A 68 31.83 0.34 -1.90
N ASN A 69 31.37 0.32 -3.16
CA ASN A 69 30.68 -0.83 -3.76
C ASN A 69 29.51 -1.37 -2.90
N ASN A 70 28.87 -0.47 -2.13
CA ASN A 70 27.75 -0.76 -1.23
C ASN A 70 26.46 -0.08 -1.72
N PHE A 71 26.21 -0.04 -3.03
CA PHE A 71 25.01 0.57 -3.59
C PHE A 71 24.09 -0.46 -4.22
N PHE A 72 22.79 -0.22 -4.14
CA PHE A 72 21.75 -0.99 -4.80
C PHE A 72 21.06 -0.12 -5.85
N LEU A 73 20.72 -0.73 -6.96
CA LEU A 73 19.84 -0.08 -7.93
C LEU A 73 18.38 -0.37 -7.53
N VAL A 74 17.54 0.64 -7.64
CA VAL A 74 16.08 0.47 -7.44
C VAL A 74 15.54 -0.67 -8.31
N LYS A 75 16.06 -0.83 -9.52
CA LYS A 75 15.71 -1.92 -10.42
C LYS A 75 15.93 -3.30 -9.77
N ASP A 76 17.08 -3.51 -9.14
CA ASP A 76 17.44 -4.80 -8.53
C ASP A 76 16.58 -5.07 -7.28
N VAL A 77 16.25 -4.01 -6.54
CA VAL A 77 15.32 -4.10 -5.39
C VAL A 77 13.92 -4.51 -5.86
N LEU A 78 13.43 -3.93 -6.95
CA LEU A 78 12.11 -4.24 -7.51
C LEU A 78 12.00 -5.63 -8.15
N GLU A 79 13.11 -6.34 -8.36
CA GLU A 79 13.11 -7.76 -8.75
C GLU A 79 12.74 -8.68 -7.56
N LYS A 80 12.96 -8.21 -6.32
CA LYS A 80 12.72 -8.99 -5.08
C LYS A 80 11.51 -8.52 -4.30
N TYR A 81 11.24 -7.22 -4.26
CA TYR A 81 10.24 -6.58 -3.41
C TYR A 81 9.24 -5.78 -4.25
N SER A 82 8.02 -5.62 -3.74
CA SER A 82 7.02 -4.80 -4.39
C SER A 82 7.38 -3.31 -4.36
N GLY A 83 6.90 -2.56 -5.36
CA GLY A 83 7.06 -1.10 -5.37
C GLY A 83 6.39 -0.42 -4.19
N ASP A 84 5.27 -0.97 -3.72
CA ASP A 84 4.55 -0.49 -2.53
C ASP A 84 5.38 -0.66 -1.25
N ALA A 85 6.06 -1.81 -1.08
CA ALA A 85 6.95 -2.05 0.06
C ALA A 85 8.14 -1.10 0.04
N LEU A 86 8.78 -0.91 -1.12
CA LEU A 86 9.88 0.04 -1.25
C LEU A 86 9.42 1.47 -0.94
N ARG A 87 8.27 1.90 -1.47
CA ARG A 87 7.70 3.23 -1.18
C ARG A 87 7.40 3.40 0.30
N TYR A 88 6.73 2.41 0.92
CA TYR A 88 6.46 2.44 2.35
C TYR A 88 7.74 2.51 3.18
N PHE A 89 8.75 1.72 2.84
CA PHE A 89 10.06 1.76 3.50
C PHE A 89 10.66 3.16 3.48
N LEU A 90 10.65 3.84 2.31
CA LEU A 90 11.14 5.22 2.18
C LEU A 90 10.32 6.23 3.00
N LEU A 91 8.99 6.04 3.09
CA LEU A 91 8.09 6.91 3.83
C LEU A 91 8.07 6.64 5.35
N SER A 92 8.59 5.50 5.81
CA SER A 92 8.56 5.10 7.22
C SER A 92 9.44 5.97 8.12
N THR A 93 10.30 6.80 7.55
CA THR A 93 11.21 7.71 8.24
C THR A 93 11.02 9.11 7.66
N HIS A 94 11.15 10.13 8.52
CA HIS A 94 11.12 11.52 8.07
C HIS A 94 12.21 11.77 7.01
N TYR A 95 11.88 12.41 5.89
CA TYR A 95 12.77 12.56 4.74
C TYR A 95 14.11 13.24 5.05
N ARG A 96 14.18 14.08 6.09
CA ARG A 96 15.43 14.74 6.54
C ARG A 96 16.36 13.79 7.31
N SER A 97 15.84 12.68 7.82
CA SER A 97 16.60 11.73 8.62
C SER A 97 17.33 10.71 7.73
N PRO A 98 18.50 10.25 8.13
CA PRO A 98 19.14 9.13 7.45
C PRO A 98 18.26 7.88 7.51
N LEU A 99 18.20 7.14 6.43
CA LEU A 99 17.45 5.89 6.29
C LEU A 99 18.44 4.74 6.05
N ASP A 100 18.51 3.79 6.98
CA ASP A 100 19.37 2.63 6.86
C ASP A 100 18.69 1.52 6.06
N PHE A 101 19.25 1.21 4.90
CA PHE A 101 18.73 0.19 4.00
C PHE A 101 19.26 -1.19 4.37
N SER A 102 18.36 -2.16 4.51
CA SER A 102 18.69 -3.58 4.63
C SER A 102 17.58 -4.44 4.06
N ASP A 103 17.92 -5.67 3.64
CA ASP A 103 16.93 -6.64 3.15
C ASP A 103 15.90 -6.96 4.24
N ASP A 104 16.29 -7.10 5.52
CA ASP A 104 15.38 -7.37 6.63
C ASP A 104 14.29 -6.29 6.78
N ARG A 105 14.66 -5.02 6.60
CA ARG A 105 13.70 -3.91 6.67
C ARG A 105 12.74 -3.88 5.48
N LEU A 106 13.20 -4.30 4.31
CA LEU A 106 12.31 -4.43 3.15
C LEU A 106 11.37 -5.64 3.28
N GLU A 107 11.84 -6.74 3.85
CA GLU A 107 10.96 -7.88 4.18
C GLU A 107 9.90 -7.49 5.23
N GLU A 108 10.26 -6.68 6.22
CA GLU A 108 9.29 -6.14 7.17
C GLU A 108 8.29 -5.21 6.48
N ALA A 109 8.76 -4.36 5.56
CA ALA A 109 7.91 -3.49 4.76
C ALA A 109 6.91 -4.30 3.91
N GLU A 110 7.34 -5.39 3.26
CA GLU A 110 6.46 -6.29 2.50
C GLU A 110 5.37 -6.90 3.40
N LYS A 111 5.75 -7.43 4.57
CA LYS A 111 4.79 -7.96 5.56
C LYS A 111 3.79 -6.90 6.03
N ASN A 112 4.23 -5.65 6.15
CA ASN A 112 3.34 -4.55 6.52
C ASN A 112 2.37 -4.21 5.38
N MET A 113 2.83 -4.25 4.12
CA MET A 113 1.92 -4.09 2.97
C MET A 113 0.88 -5.20 2.91
N ASP A 114 1.25 -6.44 3.19
CA ASP A 114 0.29 -7.56 3.22
C ASP A 114 -0.78 -7.36 4.32
N LYS A 115 -0.39 -6.91 5.51
CA LYS A 115 -1.37 -6.57 6.57
C LYS A 115 -2.37 -5.49 6.11
N LEU A 116 -1.90 -4.47 5.38
CA LEU A 116 -2.78 -3.41 4.87
C LEU A 116 -3.69 -3.91 3.74
N LYS A 117 -3.22 -4.83 2.88
CA LYS A 117 -4.06 -5.51 1.87
C LYS A 117 -5.18 -6.30 2.55
N ASP A 118 -4.88 -7.00 3.64
CA ASP A 118 -5.89 -7.72 4.43
C ASP A 118 -6.97 -6.77 4.97
N VAL A 119 -6.58 -5.58 5.45
CA VAL A 119 -7.54 -4.57 5.91
C VAL A 119 -8.43 -4.09 4.76
N ILE A 120 -7.86 -3.85 3.58
CA ILE A 120 -8.64 -3.49 2.38
C ILE A 120 -9.65 -4.59 2.04
N GLY A 121 -9.23 -5.86 2.07
CA GLY A 121 -10.11 -7.02 1.85
C GLY A 121 -11.27 -7.06 2.85
N ARG A 122 -10.98 -6.86 4.15
CA ARG A 122 -12.00 -6.81 5.22
C ARG A 122 -13.01 -5.68 5.05
N VAL A 123 -12.55 -4.49 4.66
CA VAL A 123 -13.45 -3.36 4.36
C VAL A 123 -14.35 -3.71 3.19
N LYS A 124 -13.82 -4.28 2.10
CA LYS A 124 -14.60 -4.70 0.94
C LYS A 124 -15.62 -5.78 1.27
N GLU A 125 -15.21 -6.80 2.03
CA GLU A 125 -16.10 -7.88 2.47
C GLU A 125 -17.30 -7.33 3.24
N LEU A 126 -17.05 -6.52 4.27
CA LEU A 126 -18.13 -5.94 5.08
C LEU A 126 -18.98 -4.92 4.31
N SER A 127 -18.39 -4.19 3.34
CA SER A 127 -19.13 -3.22 2.52
C SER A 127 -20.22 -3.87 1.66
N SER A 128 -20.12 -5.17 1.38
CA SER A 128 -21.15 -5.95 0.68
C SER A 128 -22.37 -6.27 1.56
N ARG A 129 -22.26 -6.09 2.88
CA ARG A 129 -23.34 -6.38 3.85
C ARG A 129 -24.19 -5.14 4.09
N GLU A 130 -25.45 -5.34 4.48
CA GLU A 130 -26.34 -4.27 4.94
C GLU A 130 -26.45 -4.30 6.47
N GLY A 131 -26.51 -3.14 7.09
CA GLY A 131 -26.65 -2.98 8.54
C GLY A 131 -26.58 -1.52 8.96
N SER A 132 -27.39 -1.17 9.96
CA SER A 132 -27.50 0.20 10.46
C SER A 132 -27.49 0.26 12.00
N GLU A 133 -27.07 -0.82 12.65
CA GLU A 133 -27.06 -0.90 14.10
C GLU A 133 -25.93 -0.04 14.68
N VAL A 134 -26.29 0.96 15.48
CA VAL A 134 -25.33 1.82 16.18
C VAL A 134 -24.91 1.14 17.47
N THR A 135 -23.67 0.71 17.54
CA THR A 135 -23.03 0.07 18.69
C THR A 135 -21.91 0.91 19.25
N GLU A 136 -21.40 0.58 20.43
CA GLU A 136 -20.18 1.23 20.94
C GLU A 136 -18.96 0.95 20.04
N ALA A 137 -18.90 -0.25 19.43
CA ALA A 137 -17.83 -0.59 18.48
C ALA A 137 -17.91 0.30 17.21
N SER A 138 -19.12 0.57 16.67
CA SER A 138 -19.27 1.45 15.50
C SER A 138 -18.91 2.89 15.82
N LYS A 139 -19.28 3.41 17.01
CA LYS A 139 -18.88 4.74 17.46
C LYS A 139 -17.38 4.86 17.68
N ALA A 140 -16.76 3.82 18.26
CA ALA A 140 -15.30 3.77 18.45
C ALA A 140 -14.56 3.80 17.11
N LEU A 141 -15.06 3.08 16.09
CA LEU A 141 -14.51 3.09 14.74
C LEU A 141 -14.60 4.48 14.09
N GLU A 142 -15.78 5.15 14.20
CA GLU A 142 -15.94 6.50 13.67
C GLU A 142 -14.99 7.49 14.31
N LYS A 143 -14.87 7.42 15.65
CA LYS A 143 -13.94 8.26 16.41
C LYS A 143 -12.49 8.00 15.99
N ALA A 144 -12.07 6.75 15.87
CA ALA A 144 -10.73 6.41 15.40
C ALA A 144 -10.47 7.00 14.00
N ALA A 145 -11.43 6.89 13.08
CA ALA A 145 -11.31 7.49 11.75
C ALA A 145 -11.14 9.01 11.77
N GLU A 146 -11.80 9.72 12.68
CA GLU A 146 -11.65 11.17 12.85
C GLU A 146 -10.30 11.52 13.48
N ASP A 147 -9.95 10.86 14.58
CA ASP A 147 -8.73 11.12 15.34
C ASP A 147 -7.47 10.80 14.50
N ASP A 148 -7.44 9.65 13.83
CA ASP A 148 -6.28 9.24 13.03
C ASP A 148 -6.13 10.10 11.76
N MET A 149 -7.23 10.52 11.12
CA MET A 149 -7.16 11.50 10.02
C MET A 149 -6.61 12.85 10.49
N LYS A 150 -7.00 13.29 11.69
CA LYS A 150 -6.44 14.52 12.26
C LYS A 150 -4.95 14.40 12.49
N VAL A 151 -4.50 13.31 13.14
CA VAL A 151 -3.06 13.04 13.36
C VAL A 151 -2.32 12.96 12.03
N PHE A 152 -2.90 12.32 11.01
CA PHE A 152 -2.32 12.25 9.67
C PHE A 152 -2.11 13.65 9.07
N HIS A 153 -3.13 14.52 9.11
CA HIS A 153 -3.01 15.87 8.57
C HIS A 153 -1.98 16.70 9.36
N GLU A 154 -2.02 16.67 10.69
CA GLU A 154 -1.05 17.38 11.53
C GLU A 154 0.38 16.91 11.23
N ALA A 155 0.60 15.61 11.00
CA ALA A 155 1.90 15.07 10.63
C ALA A 155 2.35 15.53 9.22
N MET A 156 1.44 15.56 8.25
CA MET A 156 1.76 16.01 6.90
C MET A 156 2.00 17.53 6.83
N ASP A 157 1.30 18.31 7.67
CA ASP A 157 1.48 19.76 7.79
C ASP A 157 2.78 20.11 8.54
N ASP A 158 3.31 19.18 9.36
CA ASP A 158 4.60 19.33 10.04
C ASP A 158 5.74 18.79 9.17
N ASP A 159 6.09 19.55 8.14
CA ASP A 159 7.22 19.29 7.24
C ASP A 159 7.21 17.88 6.62
N PHE A 160 6.01 17.41 6.21
CA PHE A 160 5.82 16.08 5.61
C PHE A 160 6.35 14.94 6.50
N ASN A 161 5.99 14.92 7.76
CA ASN A 161 6.38 13.88 8.71
C ASN A 161 5.67 12.56 8.40
N THR A 162 6.10 11.91 7.31
CA THR A 162 5.52 10.66 6.83
C THR A 162 5.71 9.51 7.82
N GLY A 163 6.75 9.55 8.66
CA GLY A 163 6.93 8.58 9.73
C GLY A 163 5.75 8.57 10.72
N LEU A 164 5.33 9.75 11.17
CA LEU A 164 4.15 9.88 12.04
C LEU A 164 2.85 9.62 11.27
N ALA A 165 2.75 10.08 10.03
CA ALA A 165 1.59 9.85 9.17
C ALA A 165 1.32 8.35 8.91
N THR A 166 2.38 7.54 8.69
CA THR A 166 2.25 6.08 8.58
C THR A 166 1.82 5.44 9.89
N GLY A 167 2.21 6.00 11.05
CA GLY A 167 1.71 5.58 12.36
C GLY A 167 0.19 5.69 12.46
N ALA A 168 -0.38 6.84 12.11
CA ALA A 168 -1.83 7.07 12.08
C ALA A 168 -2.55 6.09 11.13
N MET A 169 -1.95 5.80 9.96
CA MET A 169 -2.46 4.78 9.04
C MET A 169 -2.61 3.40 9.69
N PHE A 170 -1.60 2.96 10.46
CA PHE A 170 -1.65 1.65 11.13
C PHE A 170 -2.61 1.62 12.33
N GLU A 171 -2.78 2.72 13.07
CA GLU A 171 -3.78 2.78 14.13
C GLU A 171 -5.21 2.70 13.56
N LEU A 172 -5.50 3.40 12.46
CA LEU A 172 -6.78 3.26 11.76
C LEU A 172 -6.98 1.85 11.20
N ALA A 173 -5.95 1.24 10.61
CA ALA A 173 -5.99 -0.15 10.15
C ALA A 173 -6.32 -1.13 11.30
N LYS A 174 -5.76 -0.91 12.47
CA LYS A 174 -6.04 -1.68 13.69
C LYS A 174 -7.48 -1.49 14.16
N ALA A 175 -7.99 -0.25 14.17
CA ALA A 175 -9.38 0.03 14.53
C ALA A 175 -10.37 -0.68 13.59
N ILE A 176 -10.11 -0.68 12.29
CA ILE A 176 -10.91 -1.42 11.29
C ILE A 176 -10.87 -2.93 11.59
N ASN A 177 -9.68 -3.48 11.91
CA ASN A 177 -9.54 -4.91 12.24
C ASN A 177 -10.28 -5.29 13.51
N VAL A 178 -10.27 -4.46 14.53
CA VAL A 178 -11.05 -4.68 15.78
C VAL A 178 -12.54 -4.72 15.43
N TYR A 179 -13.03 -3.71 14.71
CA TYR A 179 -14.42 -3.66 14.30
C TYR A 179 -14.86 -4.86 13.45
N TYR A 180 -14.01 -5.29 12.51
CA TYR A 180 -14.24 -6.50 11.71
C TYR A 180 -14.46 -7.73 12.59
N ASN A 181 -13.59 -7.94 13.59
CA ASN A 181 -13.68 -9.06 14.51
C ASN A 181 -14.93 -8.97 15.41
N ASP A 182 -15.28 -7.78 15.87
CA ASP A 182 -16.49 -7.53 16.67
C ASP A 182 -17.75 -7.91 15.91
N VAL A 183 -17.87 -7.49 14.65
CA VAL A 183 -18.99 -7.84 13.77
C VAL A 183 -19.07 -9.36 13.57
N HIS A 184 -17.95 -10.05 13.38
CA HIS A 184 -17.93 -11.52 13.24
C HIS A 184 -18.21 -12.27 14.56
N SER A 185 -18.02 -11.59 15.70
CA SER A 185 -18.38 -12.11 17.02
C SER A 185 -19.85 -11.88 17.40
N GLY A 186 -20.64 -11.30 16.49
CA GLY A 186 -22.07 -11.07 16.66
C GLY A 186 -22.43 -9.70 17.23
N ILE A 187 -21.50 -8.77 17.34
CA ILE A 187 -21.80 -7.36 17.61
C ILE A 187 -22.44 -6.76 16.36
N GLY A 188 -23.47 -5.94 16.54
CA GLY A 188 -24.25 -5.36 15.44
C GLY A 188 -23.38 -4.58 14.44
N PHE A 189 -23.79 -4.60 13.18
CA PHE A 189 -23.07 -3.98 12.07
C PHE A 189 -23.66 -2.63 11.66
N ASN A 190 -22.80 -1.62 11.49
CA ASN A 190 -23.14 -0.31 10.95
C ASN A 190 -22.29 -0.04 9.68
N LYS A 191 -22.96 -0.03 8.54
CA LYS A 191 -22.33 0.18 7.23
C LYS A 191 -21.76 1.61 7.10
N ALA A 192 -22.49 2.62 7.57
CA ALA A 192 -22.06 4.01 7.47
C ALA A 192 -20.74 4.28 8.23
N SER A 193 -20.60 3.70 9.44
CA SER A 193 -19.37 3.79 10.23
C SER A 193 -18.18 3.13 9.52
N LEU A 194 -18.41 1.95 8.91
CA LEU A 194 -17.40 1.26 8.12
C LEU A 194 -17.00 2.06 6.87
N GLU A 195 -17.95 2.59 6.13
CA GLU A 195 -17.70 3.41 4.93
C GLU A 195 -16.89 4.67 5.27
N LYS A 196 -17.21 5.33 6.40
CA LYS A 196 -16.44 6.48 6.89
C LYS A 196 -14.99 6.11 7.17
N ALA A 197 -14.75 5.04 7.93
CA ALA A 197 -13.40 4.56 8.25
C ALA A 197 -12.66 4.07 7.01
N GLY A 198 -13.30 3.31 6.15
CA GLY A 198 -12.74 2.84 4.89
C GLY A 198 -12.36 3.98 3.94
N LYS A 199 -13.17 5.04 3.87
CA LYS A 199 -12.86 6.25 3.10
C LYS A 199 -11.64 6.99 3.68
N ALA A 200 -11.58 7.16 5.00
CA ALA A 200 -10.45 7.78 5.67
C ALA A 200 -9.16 6.99 5.39
N PHE A 201 -9.20 5.67 5.59
CA PHE A 201 -8.07 4.78 5.33
C PHE A 201 -7.61 4.83 3.86
N LYS A 202 -8.55 4.77 2.92
CA LYS A 202 -8.24 4.93 1.49
C LYS A 202 -7.60 6.28 1.19
N THR A 203 -8.08 7.36 1.78
CA THR A 203 -7.51 8.71 1.57
C THR A 203 -6.06 8.78 2.00
N ILE A 204 -5.73 8.20 3.16
CA ILE A 204 -4.34 8.12 3.64
C ILE A 204 -3.47 7.33 2.65
N LEU A 205 -3.93 6.15 2.21
CA LEU A 205 -3.20 5.31 1.25
C LEU A 205 -2.99 6.02 -0.09
N ASP A 206 -4.01 6.71 -0.60
CA ASP A 206 -3.93 7.45 -1.87
C ASP A 206 -2.93 8.61 -1.78
N ILE A 207 -2.91 9.37 -0.66
CA ILE A 207 -1.95 10.47 -0.46
C ILE A 207 -0.51 9.95 -0.36
N LEU A 208 -0.31 8.83 0.35
CA LEU A 208 1.00 8.19 0.46
C LEU A 208 1.39 7.44 -0.84
N GLY A 209 0.47 7.22 -1.75
CA GLY A 209 0.68 6.53 -3.04
C GLY A 209 1.01 5.04 -2.87
N ILE A 210 0.44 4.37 -1.85
CA ILE A 210 0.64 2.95 -1.58
C ILE A 210 -0.67 2.16 -1.74
N LEU A 211 -0.59 0.96 -2.28
CA LEU A 211 -1.71 0.02 -2.48
C LEU A 211 -2.90 0.58 -3.29
N GLU A 212 -2.69 1.59 -4.14
CA GLU A 212 -3.75 2.22 -4.94
C GLU A 212 -4.49 1.20 -5.82
N LYS A 213 -3.78 0.21 -6.35
CA LYS A 213 -4.34 -0.82 -7.22
C LYS A 213 -5.23 -1.79 -6.47
N GLU A 214 -4.97 -2.02 -5.18
CA GLU A 214 -5.73 -2.98 -4.38
C GLU A 214 -7.19 -2.55 -4.19
N TRP A 215 -7.45 -1.24 -4.06
CA TRP A 215 -8.82 -0.73 -4.00
C TRP A 215 -9.59 -0.90 -5.30
N LYS A 216 -8.89 -0.89 -6.44
CA LYS A 216 -9.48 -1.03 -7.78
C LYS A 216 -9.68 -2.48 -8.19
N LYS A 217 -8.98 -3.42 -7.54
CA LYS A 217 -9.25 -4.84 -7.77
C LYS A 217 -10.66 -5.13 -7.28
N THR A 218 -11.59 -5.32 -8.20
CA THR A 218 -12.80 -6.09 -7.91
C THR A 218 -12.31 -7.46 -7.44
N GLU A 219 -13.00 -8.09 -6.47
CA GLU A 219 -12.74 -9.48 -6.08
C GLU A 219 -13.09 -10.45 -7.25
N ALA A 220 -12.44 -10.28 -8.38
CA ALA A 220 -12.21 -11.38 -9.26
C ALA A 220 -11.00 -12.10 -8.64
N TYR A 221 -11.23 -13.20 -7.92
CA TYR A 221 -10.19 -14.19 -7.71
C TYR A 221 -9.41 -14.29 -9.02
N ASP A 222 -8.09 -14.14 -8.95
CA ASP A 222 -7.25 -14.35 -10.12
C ASP A 222 -7.71 -15.70 -10.71
N ASP A 223 -8.04 -15.74 -11.99
CA ASP A 223 -8.50 -16.96 -12.65
C ASP A 223 -7.55 -18.15 -12.36
N LYS A 224 -6.30 -17.85 -12.05
CA LYS A 224 -5.30 -18.83 -11.62
C LYS A 224 -5.60 -19.40 -10.24
N ASP A 225 -5.80 -18.56 -9.21
CA ASP A 225 -6.06 -19.01 -7.83
C ASP A 225 -7.38 -19.80 -7.75
N TYR A 226 -8.39 -19.35 -8.50
CA TYR A 226 -9.66 -20.05 -8.62
C TYR A 226 -9.50 -21.40 -9.32
N ASN A 227 -8.71 -21.47 -10.38
CA ASN A 227 -8.39 -22.72 -11.07
C ASN A 227 -7.60 -23.67 -10.16
N ASP A 228 -6.62 -23.16 -9.41
CA ASP A 228 -5.82 -23.97 -8.51
C ASP A 228 -6.67 -24.54 -7.36
N LEU A 229 -7.56 -23.74 -6.76
CA LEU A 229 -8.52 -24.22 -5.77
C LEU A 229 -9.45 -25.29 -6.35
N MET A 230 -9.99 -25.07 -7.54
CA MET A 230 -10.86 -26.04 -8.22
C MET A 230 -10.12 -27.32 -8.55
N ASN A 231 -8.85 -27.26 -8.94
CA ASN A 231 -8.03 -28.44 -9.16
C ASN A 231 -7.85 -29.28 -7.89
N VAL A 232 -7.67 -28.63 -6.73
CA VAL A 232 -7.60 -29.31 -5.42
C VAL A 232 -8.93 -30.01 -5.11
N ILE A 233 -10.07 -29.32 -5.29
CA ILE A 233 -11.41 -29.88 -5.04
C ILE A 233 -11.69 -31.07 -5.97
N LEU A 234 -11.35 -30.97 -7.26
CA LEU A 234 -11.49 -32.07 -8.21
C LEU A 234 -10.61 -33.26 -7.86
N ALA A 235 -9.38 -33.03 -7.38
CA ALA A 235 -8.48 -34.09 -6.92
C ALA A 235 -9.04 -34.81 -5.68
N VAL A 236 -9.59 -34.07 -4.72
CA VAL A 236 -10.26 -34.65 -3.53
C VAL A 236 -11.46 -35.49 -3.94
N ARG A 237 -12.34 -34.99 -4.82
CA ARG A 237 -13.49 -35.74 -5.36
C ARG A 237 -13.04 -37.03 -6.08
N GLN A 238 -11.98 -36.93 -6.89
CA GLN A 238 -11.46 -38.11 -7.59
C GLN A 238 -10.89 -39.16 -6.62
N SER A 239 -10.23 -38.73 -5.55
CA SER A 239 -9.73 -39.62 -4.49
C SER A 239 -10.89 -40.32 -3.76
N ALA A 240 -11.98 -39.59 -3.45
CA ALA A 240 -13.19 -40.19 -2.86
C ALA A 240 -13.81 -41.26 -3.79
N ARG A 241 -13.89 -41.00 -5.10
CA ARG A 241 -14.37 -42.00 -6.08
C ARG A 241 -13.48 -43.26 -6.14
N LYS A 242 -12.15 -43.08 -6.13
CA LYS A 242 -11.19 -44.20 -6.10
C LYS A 242 -11.33 -45.03 -4.83
N ALA A 243 -11.63 -44.36 -3.70
CA ALA A 243 -11.90 -45.01 -2.40
C ALA A 243 -13.32 -45.59 -2.32
N LYS A 244 -14.11 -45.58 -3.41
CA LYS A 244 -15.52 -46.01 -3.49
C LYS A 244 -16.49 -45.25 -2.55
N GLN A 245 -16.10 -44.04 -2.13
CA GLN A 245 -16.93 -43.12 -1.34
C GLN A 245 -17.80 -42.27 -2.30
N TYR A 246 -18.70 -42.91 -3.02
CA TYR A 246 -19.48 -42.26 -4.06
C TYR A 246 -20.41 -41.17 -3.52
N GLN A 247 -20.96 -41.39 -2.31
CA GLN A 247 -21.83 -40.41 -1.66
C GLN A 247 -21.13 -39.07 -1.41
N LEU A 248 -19.88 -39.11 -0.93
CA LEU A 248 -19.04 -37.88 -0.73
C LEU A 248 -18.73 -37.21 -2.06
N ALA A 249 -18.41 -37.98 -3.10
CA ALA A 249 -18.11 -37.42 -4.42
C ALA A 249 -19.34 -36.76 -5.06
N ASP A 250 -20.54 -37.26 -4.82
CA ASP A 250 -21.81 -36.67 -5.29
C ASP A 250 -22.15 -35.41 -4.47
N GLU A 251 -21.96 -35.44 -3.14
CA GLU A 251 -22.16 -34.28 -2.28
C GLU A 251 -21.27 -33.10 -2.69
N ILE A 252 -19.99 -33.32 -3.01
CA ILE A 252 -19.08 -32.31 -3.53
C ILE A 252 -19.62 -31.70 -4.84
N ARG A 253 -20.11 -32.54 -5.76
CA ARG A 253 -20.67 -32.09 -7.03
C ARG A 253 -21.94 -31.25 -6.82
N ASP A 254 -22.82 -31.67 -5.96
CA ASP A 254 -24.11 -31.04 -5.74
C ASP A 254 -23.91 -29.68 -5.04
N LYS A 255 -23.05 -29.59 -4.01
CA LYS A 255 -22.70 -28.33 -3.37
C LYS A 255 -22.03 -27.32 -4.34
N LEU A 256 -21.16 -27.78 -5.24
CA LEU A 256 -20.61 -26.92 -6.29
C LEU A 256 -21.69 -26.48 -7.27
N GLY A 257 -22.65 -27.35 -7.60
CA GLY A 257 -23.81 -27.05 -8.42
C GLY A 257 -24.69 -25.94 -7.83
N GLU A 258 -24.90 -25.92 -6.50
CA GLU A 258 -25.66 -24.88 -5.78
C GLU A 258 -25.05 -23.50 -5.94
N ILE A 259 -23.72 -23.38 -6.03
CA ILE A 259 -22.99 -22.12 -6.24
C ILE A 259 -22.68 -21.83 -7.71
N GLY A 260 -23.34 -22.56 -8.65
CA GLY A 260 -23.23 -22.32 -10.06
C GLY A 260 -22.00 -22.92 -10.76
N ILE A 261 -21.31 -23.87 -10.12
CA ILE A 261 -20.17 -24.58 -10.72
C ILE A 261 -20.63 -25.97 -11.18
N VAL A 262 -20.44 -26.29 -12.45
CA VAL A 262 -20.78 -27.60 -13.01
C VAL A 262 -19.52 -28.40 -13.25
N ILE A 263 -19.49 -29.65 -12.75
CA ILE A 263 -18.42 -30.61 -12.99
C ILE A 263 -18.83 -31.53 -14.15
N GLU A 264 -17.96 -31.67 -15.14
CA GLU A 264 -18.08 -32.60 -16.25
C GLU A 264 -16.99 -33.67 -16.14
N ASP A 265 -17.41 -34.93 -16.02
CA ASP A 265 -16.48 -36.09 -16.06
C ASP A 265 -16.13 -36.38 -17.51
N THR A 266 -14.84 -36.34 -17.86
CA THR A 266 -14.33 -36.66 -19.21
C THR A 266 -13.39 -37.88 -19.16
N PRO A 267 -13.13 -38.56 -20.27
CA PRO A 267 -12.19 -39.68 -20.31
C PRO A 267 -10.77 -39.32 -19.84
N THR A 268 -10.41 -38.06 -19.90
CA THR A 268 -9.09 -37.52 -19.49
C THR A 268 -9.06 -36.92 -18.09
N GLY A 269 -10.21 -36.93 -17.35
CA GLY A 269 -10.35 -36.37 -16.01
C GLY A 269 -11.59 -35.50 -15.87
N ALA A 270 -11.86 -35.02 -14.66
CA ALA A 270 -12.97 -34.10 -14.42
C ALA A 270 -12.58 -32.68 -14.82
N ARG A 271 -13.52 -31.96 -15.47
CA ARG A 271 -13.41 -30.53 -15.78
C ARG A 271 -14.55 -29.79 -15.12
N TRP A 272 -14.37 -28.51 -14.92
CA TRP A 272 -15.39 -27.65 -14.33
C TRP A 272 -15.67 -26.44 -15.23
N LYS A 273 -16.88 -25.89 -15.14
CA LYS A 273 -17.27 -24.63 -15.75
C LYS A 273 -18.27 -23.87 -14.87
N LYS A 274 -18.25 -22.53 -14.91
CA LYS A 274 -19.32 -21.73 -14.32
C LYS A 274 -20.58 -21.86 -15.18
N ARG A 275 -21.75 -22.01 -14.55
CA ARG A 275 -23.03 -21.81 -15.24
C ARG A 275 -23.03 -20.36 -15.72
N GLY A 276 -23.16 -20.13 -17.02
CA GLY A 276 -23.31 -18.79 -17.58
C GLY A 276 -24.56 -18.10 -16.98
N VAL A 277 -24.40 -16.84 -16.58
CA VAL A 277 -25.52 -15.93 -16.34
C VAL A 277 -26.09 -15.53 -17.67
#